data_43c7ad9bc7846e3c423bee5346f8d105
#
_entry.id   43c7ad9bc7846e3c423bee5346f8d105
#
_cell.length_a   1.000
_cell.length_b   1.000
_cell.length_c   1.000
_cell.angle_alpha   90.00
_cell.angle_beta   90.00
_cell.angle_gamma   90.00
#
_symmetry.space_group_name_H-M   'P 1'
#
loop_
_entity.id
_entity.type
_entity.pdbx_description
1 polymer ?
#
loop_
_entity_poly.entity_id
_entity_poly.type
_entity_poly.pdbx_seq_one_letter_code
_entity_poly.pdbx_strand_id
1 'polypeptide(L)'
;MKSTLFSALLLFLSFTACQSPSSSESSQAATAPSSTTTAAGSVVTLTVQEFATQSSKGTILDVRTAGEVAQGKIEGALVIDYYSSNFLDQVSQLPKDKEVYLYCAVGARSEEAARLLVQQGYTKVFHLQGGIQGWSQEGLAVVK
;
A
#
# COMPACT_ATOMS: atom_id res chain seq x y z
N MET A 1 -29.72 -47.13 -18.78
CA MET A 1 -31.09 -47.64 -18.44
C MET A 1 -31.65 -46.73 -17.36
N LYS A 2 -32.87 -46.19 -17.60
CA LYS A 2 -33.80 -45.49 -16.69
C LYS A 2 -33.34 -44.08 -16.23
N SER A 3 -33.66 -43.01 -16.85
CA SER A 3 -34.94 -42.35 -17.20
C SER A 3 -35.95 -42.24 -16.07
N THR A 4 -36.11 -41.04 -15.49
CA THR A 4 -37.42 -40.56 -15.04
C THR A 4 -37.46 -39.05 -15.05
N LEU A 5 -38.35 -38.54 -15.91
CA LEU A 5 -38.92 -37.22 -16.00
C LEU A 5 -39.97 -37.00 -14.90
N PHE A 6 -40.04 -35.82 -14.31
CA PHE A 6 -41.26 -35.23 -13.73
C PHE A 6 -41.05 -33.72 -13.79
N SER A 7 -41.63 -32.98 -14.68
CA SER A 7 -42.98 -32.50 -14.92
C SER A 7 -43.45 -31.47 -13.86
N ALA A 8 -43.43 -30.26 -14.33
CA ALA A 8 -44.33 -29.09 -14.19
C ALA A 8 -45.07 -28.82 -12.88
N LEU A 9 -45.01 -27.58 -12.43
CA LEU A 9 -46.20 -26.79 -12.13
C LEU A 9 -45.89 -25.28 -12.15
N LEU A 10 -46.52 -24.58 -13.06
CA LEU A 10 -46.69 -23.13 -13.10
C LEU A 10 -47.55 -22.67 -11.91
N LEU A 11 -47.18 -21.59 -11.24
CA LEU A 11 -48.16 -20.71 -10.61
C LEU A 11 -47.76 -19.25 -10.83
N PHE A 12 -48.53 -18.61 -11.71
CA PHE A 12 -48.61 -17.18 -11.89
C PHE A 12 -49.28 -16.55 -10.65
N LEU A 13 -48.67 -15.56 -10.08
CA LEU A 13 -49.42 -14.58 -9.28
C LEU A 13 -48.93 -13.18 -9.64
N SER A 14 -49.75 -12.54 -10.44
CA SER A 14 -49.73 -11.12 -10.73
C SER A 14 -50.15 -10.34 -9.47
N PHE A 15 -49.37 -9.33 -9.08
CA PHE A 15 -49.89 -8.28 -8.20
C PHE A 15 -49.49 -6.90 -8.75
N THR A 16 -50.52 -6.27 -9.08
CA THR A 16 -50.93 -4.98 -9.58
C THR A 16 -50.19 -3.80 -8.98
N ALA A 17 -49.95 -2.83 -9.84
CA ALA A 17 -49.44 -1.48 -9.64
C ALA A 17 -50.20 -0.68 -8.58
N CYS A 18 -49.45 0.22 -7.93
CA CYS A 18 -49.98 1.51 -7.50
C CYS A 18 -48.99 2.61 -7.85
N GLN A 19 -49.43 3.46 -8.79
CA GLN A 19 -48.81 4.75 -9.16
C GLN A 19 -49.11 5.81 -8.08
N SER A 20 -48.12 6.63 -7.77
CA SER A 20 -47.98 8.10 -7.94
C SER A 20 -48.82 9.02 -7.06
N PRO A 21 -48.67 10.33 -7.10
CA PRO A 21 -47.52 11.16 -7.55
C PRO A 21 -47.23 12.37 -6.62
N SER A 22 -46.25 13.16 -7.02
CA SER A 22 -46.26 14.65 -6.91
C SER A 22 -45.93 15.29 -5.57
N SER A 23 -44.97 16.07 -5.38
CA SER A 23 -44.69 17.42 -5.83
C SER A 23 -43.67 18.11 -4.93
N SER A 24 -42.96 19.01 -5.56
CA SER A 24 -42.41 20.28 -5.08
C SER A 24 -41.03 20.24 -4.48
N GLU A 25 -40.08 20.62 -5.31
CA GLU A 25 -39.30 21.87 -5.22
C GLU A 25 -38.90 22.31 -3.82
N SER A 26 -37.61 22.15 -3.51
CA SER A 26 -36.87 23.23 -2.90
C SER A 26 -35.40 23.14 -3.26
N SER A 27 -35.00 24.05 -4.10
CA SER A 27 -33.62 24.44 -4.40
C SER A 27 -32.90 24.83 -3.12
N GLN A 28 -31.88 24.02 -2.73
CA GLN A 28 -30.83 24.56 -1.89
C GLN A 28 -29.50 24.04 -2.44
N ALA A 29 -28.79 24.96 -3.05
CA ALA A 29 -27.39 24.86 -3.40
C ALA A 29 -26.58 24.66 -2.11
N ALA A 30 -26.29 23.41 -1.78
CA ALA A 30 -25.25 23.07 -0.82
C ALA A 30 -23.95 22.90 -1.62
N THR A 31 -23.10 23.89 -1.54
CA THR A 31 -21.70 23.86 -1.95
C THR A 31 -21.07 22.63 -1.32
N ALA A 32 -20.91 21.59 -2.12
CA ALA A 32 -20.10 20.43 -1.73
C ALA A 32 -18.66 20.91 -1.59
N PRO A 33 -17.98 20.63 -0.46
CA PRO A 33 -16.54 20.83 -0.42
C PRO A 33 -15.94 19.94 -1.49
N SER A 34 -15.16 20.56 -2.38
CA SER A 34 -14.31 19.84 -3.33
C SER A 34 -13.43 18.87 -2.53
N SER A 35 -13.85 17.63 -2.46
CA SER A 35 -12.97 16.56 -2.01
C SER A 35 -11.85 16.47 -3.05
N THR A 36 -10.75 17.13 -2.75
CA THR A 36 -9.50 16.86 -3.42
C THR A 36 -9.20 15.38 -3.15
N THR A 37 -9.54 14.53 -4.10
CA THR A 37 -9.12 13.13 -4.10
C THR A 37 -7.60 13.15 -4.29
N THR A 38 -6.89 13.29 -3.17
CA THR A 38 -5.47 12.95 -3.13
C THR A 38 -5.41 11.48 -3.50
N ALA A 39 -4.75 11.17 -4.60
CA ALA A 39 -4.55 9.78 -5.01
C ALA A 39 -3.96 9.03 -3.82
N ALA A 40 -4.75 8.16 -3.22
CA ALA A 40 -4.32 7.38 -2.08
C ALA A 40 -3.16 6.51 -2.56
N GLY A 41 -1.97 6.71 -2.00
CA GLY A 41 -0.81 5.88 -2.27
C GLY A 41 -1.12 4.43 -1.88
N SER A 42 -0.44 3.49 -2.50
CA SER A 42 -0.47 2.08 -2.13
C SER A 42 0.96 1.59 -1.91
N VAL A 43 1.10 0.61 -1.03
CA VAL A 43 2.39 -0.07 -0.86
C VAL A 43 2.56 -1.09 -1.98
N VAL A 44 3.70 -1.04 -2.65
CA VAL A 44 4.10 -2.01 -3.68
C VAL A 44 5.19 -2.91 -3.12
N THR A 45 4.95 -4.21 -3.10
CA THR A 45 5.95 -5.21 -2.72
C THR A 45 6.83 -5.54 -3.93
N LEU A 46 8.13 -5.44 -3.76
CA LEU A 46 9.11 -5.75 -4.80
C LEU A 46 9.92 -7.00 -4.44
N THR A 47 10.20 -7.81 -5.44
CA THR A 47 11.25 -8.84 -5.36
C THR A 47 12.63 -8.21 -5.24
N VAL A 48 13.64 -9.00 -4.90
CA VAL A 48 15.04 -8.52 -4.80
C VAL A 48 15.52 -7.91 -6.11
N GLN A 49 15.26 -8.56 -7.24
CA GLN A 49 15.67 -8.09 -8.57
C GLN A 49 14.99 -6.77 -8.97
N GLU A 50 13.68 -6.67 -8.70
CA GLU A 50 12.93 -5.44 -8.96
C GLU A 50 13.45 -4.29 -8.08
N PHE A 51 13.67 -4.56 -6.80
CA PHE A 51 14.21 -3.56 -5.87
C PHE A 51 15.61 -3.10 -6.28
N ALA A 52 16.52 -4.03 -6.62
CA ALA A 52 17.87 -3.72 -7.08
C ALA A 52 17.87 -2.82 -8.33
N THR A 53 16.92 -3.06 -9.25
CA THR A 53 16.83 -2.32 -10.51
C THR A 53 16.18 -0.94 -10.34
N GLN A 54 15.21 -0.83 -9.43
CA GLN A 54 14.35 0.34 -9.33
C GLN A 54 14.77 1.32 -8.24
N SER A 55 15.36 0.84 -7.13
CA SER A 55 15.58 1.64 -5.92
C SER A 55 16.53 2.83 -6.11
N SER A 56 17.37 2.80 -7.14
CA SER A 56 18.23 3.94 -7.53
C SER A 56 17.45 5.18 -8.01
N LYS A 57 16.14 5.05 -8.29
CA LYS A 57 15.27 6.15 -8.75
C LYS A 57 14.76 7.03 -7.60
N GLY A 58 14.86 6.55 -6.36
CA GLY A 58 14.31 7.23 -5.19
C GLY A 58 15.18 7.12 -3.95
N THR A 59 14.57 7.37 -2.80
CA THR A 59 15.23 7.23 -1.51
C THR A 59 15.16 5.78 -1.04
N ILE A 60 16.31 5.15 -0.80
CA ILE A 60 16.37 3.85 -0.15
C ILE A 60 16.37 4.08 1.37
N LEU A 61 15.44 3.46 2.08
CA LEU A 61 15.23 3.62 3.52
C LEU A 61 15.43 2.29 4.25
N ASP A 62 16.48 2.21 5.07
CA ASP A 62 16.72 1.11 6.00
C ASP A 62 16.01 1.41 7.32
N VAL A 63 15.01 0.60 7.66
CA VAL A 63 14.22 0.79 8.90
C VAL A 63 14.66 -0.14 10.02
N ARG A 64 15.89 -0.65 9.95
CA ARG A 64 16.51 -1.50 10.98
C ARG A 64 17.13 -0.68 12.11
N THR A 65 17.38 -1.36 13.21
CA THR A 65 18.12 -0.79 14.34
C THR A 65 19.60 -0.52 13.99
N ALA A 66 20.24 0.38 14.69
CA ALA A 66 21.66 0.69 14.50
C ALA A 66 22.57 -0.54 14.63
N GLY A 67 22.25 -1.46 15.57
CA GLY A 67 22.99 -2.72 15.75
C GLY A 67 22.91 -3.66 14.53
N GLU A 68 21.74 -3.71 13.86
CA GLU A 68 21.58 -4.49 12.63
C GLU A 68 22.30 -3.83 11.44
N VAL A 69 22.24 -2.51 11.34
CA VAL A 69 22.90 -1.73 10.28
C VAL A 69 24.43 -1.85 10.37
N ALA A 70 25.00 -1.97 11.56
CA ALA A 70 26.42 -2.18 11.77
C ALA A 70 26.96 -3.48 11.11
N GLN A 71 26.08 -4.44 10.83
CA GLN A 71 26.44 -5.67 10.10
C GLN A 71 26.54 -5.45 8.58
N GLY A 72 26.10 -4.32 8.10
CA GLY A 72 26.06 -3.92 6.70
C GLY A 72 24.68 -3.46 6.25
N LYS A 73 24.64 -2.61 5.23
CA LYS A 73 23.39 -2.08 4.62
C LYS A 73 23.48 -2.05 3.10
N ILE A 74 22.34 -1.87 2.44
CA ILE A 74 22.32 -1.59 1.01
C ILE A 74 22.96 -0.21 0.77
N GLU A 75 23.83 -0.12 -0.22
CA GLU A 75 24.54 1.12 -0.53
C GLU A 75 23.56 2.28 -0.79
N GLY A 76 23.90 3.46 -0.30
CA GLY A 76 23.07 4.65 -0.43
C GLY A 76 21.84 4.69 0.49
N ALA A 77 21.58 3.66 1.32
CA ALA A 77 20.44 3.66 2.20
C ALA A 77 20.56 4.69 3.33
N LEU A 78 19.52 5.52 3.47
CA LEU A 78 19.26 6.33 4.64
C LEU A 78 18.76 5.42 5.76
N VAL A 79 19.24 5.60 6.98
CA VAL A 79 18.85 4.78 8.11
C VAL A 79 17.91 5.57 9.02
N ILE A 80 16.71 5.05 9.24
CA ILE A 80 15.74 5.57 10.22
C ILE A 80 15.14 4.37 10.94
N ASP A 81 15.52 4.16 12.19
CA ASP A 81 15.06 3.03 12.99
C ASP A 81 13.54 3.08 13.22
N TYR A 82 12.82 2.04 12.75
CA TYR A 82 11.37 1.91 12.90
C TYR A 82 10.88 1.98 14.36
N TYR A 83 11.70 1.50 15.29
CA TYR A 83 11.37 1.50 16.73
C TYR A 83 11.70 2.82 17.44
N SER A 84 12.29 3.77 16.73
CA SER A 84 12.58 5.08 17.31
C SER A 84 11.29 5.85 17.59
N SER A 85 11.19 6.49 18.74
CA SER A 85 10.03 7.31 19.12
C SER A 85 9.79 8.50 18.17
N ASN A 86 10.82 8.93 17.44
CA ASN A 86 10.75 10.01 16.45
C ASN A 86 10.79 9.51 14.99
N PHE A 87 10.45 8.24 14.75
CA PHE A 87 10.45 7.66 13.40
C PHE A 87 9.64 8.49 12.39
N LEU A 88 8.39 8.82 12.74
CA LEU A 88 7.52 9.60 11.85
C LEU A 88 8.02 11.02 11.62
N ASP A 89 8.63 11.66 12.64
CA ASP A 89 9.21 13.00 12.50
C ASP A 89 10.39 12.99 11.52
N GLN A 90 11.27 11.98 11.61
CA GLN A 90 12.39 11.81 10.69
C GLN A 90 11.92 11.52 9.27
N VAL A 91 10.96 10.61 9.11
CA VAL A 91 10.37 10.28 7.81
C VAL A 91 9.70 11.52 7.18
N SER A 92 9.02 12.34 7.98
CA SER A 92 8.31 13.54 7.47
C SER A 92 9.21 14.55 6.75
N GLN A 93 10.53 14.46 6.94
CA GLN A 93 11.52 15.28 6.23
C GLN A 93 11.76 14.80 4.79
N LEU A 94 11.31 13.61 4.42
CA LEU A 94 11.45 13.10 3.06
C LEU A 94 10.38 13.68 2.14
N PRO A 95 10.72 13.97 0.86
CA PRO A 95 9.75 14.47 -0.10
C PRO A 95 8.66 13.43 -0.37
N LYS A 96 7.38 13.80 -0.22
CA LYS A 96 6.24 12.88 -0.36
C LYS A 96 5.89 12.53 -1.80
N ASP A 97 6.37 13.29 -2.76
CA ASP A 97 6.19 13.10 -4.20
C ASP A 97 7.24 12.19 -4.83
N LYS A 98 8.29 11.87 -4.08
CA LYS A 98 9.37 10.99 -4.53
C LYS A 98 9.11 9.54 -4.18
N GLU A 99 9.78 8.66 -4.90
CA GLU A 99 9.75 7.23 -4.63
C GLU A 99 10.56 6.92 -3.37
N VAL A 100 9.96 6.11 -2.48
CA VAL A 100 10.64 5.64 -1.25
C VAL A 100 10.65 4.11 -1.26
N TYR A 101 11.84 3.55 -1.16
CA TYR A 101 12.11 2.12 -1.22
C TYR A 101 12.58 1.63 0.15
N LEU A 102 11.70 0.96 0.88
CA LEU A 102 11.97 0.53 2.24
C LEU A 102 12.47 -0.91 2.30
N TYR A 103 13.38 -1.18 3.22
CA TYR A 103 13.73 -2.54 3.60
C TYR A 103 14.03 -2.64 5.10
N CYS A 104 13.92 -3.88 5.61
CA CYS A 104 14.38 -4.24 6.94
C CYS A 104 15.15 -5.57 6.90
N ALA A 105 15.19 -6.32 7.99
CA ALA A 105 15.87 -7.62 8.02
C ALA A 105 15.22 -8.66 7.10
N VAL A 106 13.88 -8.85 7.21
CA VAL A 106 13.11 -9.92 6.53
C VAL A 106 11.84 -9.43 5.81
N GLY A 107 11.55 -8.13 5.81
CA GLY A 107 10.42 -7.53 5.10
C GLY A 107 9.26 -7.07 5.98
N ALA A 108 8.99 -7.69 7.14
CA ALA A 108 7.82 -7.38 7.97
C ALA A 108 7.78 -5.93 8.47
N ARG A 109 8.85 -5.43 9.09
CA ARG A 109 8.94 -4.04 9.58
C ARG A 109 8.84 -3.02 8.46
N SER A 110 9.49 -3.30 7.31
CA SER A 110 9.44 -2.39 6.16
C SER A 110 8.07 -2.32 5.52
N GLU A 111 7.29 -3.41 5.55
CA GLU A 111 5.91 -3.41 5.09
C GLU A 111 5.02 -2.54 5.98
N GLU A 112 5.15 -2.68 7.32
CA GLU A 112 4.40 -1.82 8.26
C GLU A 112 4.82 -0.35 8.16
N ALA A 113 6.13 -0.09 8.11
CA ALA A 113 6.64 1.26 7.88
C ALA A 113 6.10 1.86 6.58
N ALA A 114 6.07 1.10 5.50
CA ALA A 114 5.53 1.53 4.22
C ALA A 114 4.04 1.91 4.32
N ARG A 115 3.23 1.13 5.05
CA ARG A 115 1.83 1.49 5.31
C ARG A 115 1.70 2.80 6.09
N LEU A 116 2.56 3.04 7.08
CA LEU A 116 2.59 4.31 7.80
C LEU A 116 2.94 5.49 6.88
N LEU A 117 3.91 5.31 5.98
CA LEU A 117 4.25 6.34 5.00
C LEU A 117 3.05 6.69 4.10
N VAL A 118 2.34 5.68 3.61
CA VAL A 118 1.11 5.90 2.81
C VAL A 118 0.07 6.70 3.61
N GLN A 119 -0.14 6.35 4.89
CA GLN A 119 -1.04 7.11 5.79
C GLN A 119 -0.58 8.56 6.00
N GLN A 120 0.74 8.81 5.95
CA GLN A 120 1.32 10.15 6.00
C GLN A 120 1.27 10.91 4.66
N GLY A 121 0.67 10.32 3.62
CA GLY A 121 0.45 10.96 2.33
C GLY A 121 1.57 10.72 1.30
N TYR A 122 2.44 9.75 1.50
CA TYR A 122 3.37 9.30 0.45
C TYR A 122 2.61 8.50 -0.59
N THR A 123 2.85 8.79 -1.87
CA THR A 123 2.10 8.20 -2.98
C THR A 123 2.85 7.09 -3.71
N LYS A 124 4.17 7.02 -3.55
CA LYS A 124 5.07 6.10 -4.26
C LYS A 124 5.94 5.34 -3.27
N VAL A 125 5.37 4.30 -2.67
CA VAL A 125 5.99 3.56 -1.56
C VAL A 125 6.18 2.11 -1.94
N PHE A 126 7.42 1.66 -1.87
CA PHE A 126 7.84 0.31 -2.24
C PHE A 126 8.54 -0.35 -1.06
N HIS A 127 8.37 -1.65 -0.87
CA HIS A 127 9.17 -2.36 0.12
C HIS A 127 9.75 -3.65 -0.44
N LEU A 128 10.93 -4.03 0.07
CA LEU A 128 11.65 -5.22 -0.34
C LEU A 128 11.11 -6.45 0.37
N GLN A 129 10.55 -7.39 -0.38
CA GLN A 129 10.20 -8.71 0.11
C GLN A 129 11.47 -9.47 0.54
N GLY A 130 11.43 -10.11 1.69
CA GLY A 130 12.57 -10.85 2.24
C GLY A 130 13.68 -9.95 2.84
N GLY A 131 13.57 -8.62 2.70
CA GLY A 131 14.50 -7.65 3.29
C GLY A 131 15.95 -7.85 2.89
N ILE A 132 16.89 -7.38 3.73
CA ILE A 132 18.33 -7.50 3.45
C ILE A 132 18.81 -8.96 3.50
N GLN A 133 18.09 -9.85 4.18
CA GLN A 133 18.42 -11.27 4.15
C GLN A 133 18.20 -11.85 2.76
N GLY A 134 17.06 -11.59 2.12
CA GLY A 134 16.80 -11.97 0.74
C GLY A 134 17.81 -11.34 -0.22
N TRP A 135 18.11 -10.05 -0.04
CA TRP A 135 19.15 -9.34 -0.80
C TRP A 135 20.51 -10.05 -0.77
N SER A 136 20.94 -10.44 0.44
CA SER A 136 22.23 -11.14 0.61
C SER A 136 22.22 -12.58 0.07
N GLN A 137 21.08 -13.29 0.15
CA GLN A 137 20.90 -14.62 -0.41
C GLN A 137 21.02 -14.63 -1.95
N GLU A 138 20.60 -13.56 -2.60
CA GLU A 138 20.78 -13.35 -4.05
C GLU A 138 22.23 -12.90 -4.41
N GLY A 139 23.15 -12.85 -3.44
CA GLY A 139 24.54 -12.50 -3.66
C GLY A 139 24.80 -11.00 -3.90
N LEU A 140 23.83 -10.13 -3.62
CA LEU A 140 23.98 -8.70 -3.80
C LEU A 140 24.79 -8.07 -2.68
N ALA A 141 25.62 -7.07 -3.03
CA ALA A 141 26.55 -6.46 -2.10
C ALA A 141 25.88 -5.62 -1.01
N VAL A 142 26.47 -5.66 0.17
CA VAL A 142 26.19 -4.75 1.29
C VAL A 142 27.46 -4.00 1.67
N VAL A 143 27.29 -2.75 2.14
CA VAL A 143 28.39 -1.89 2.58
C VAL A 143 28.30 -1.67 4.11
N LYS A 144 29.44 -1.41 4.75
CA LYS A 144 29.54 -1.07 6.19
C LYS A 144 29.65 0.42 6.39
#